data_eb640c131164455e5bd3c7559cea2135
#
_entry.id   eb640c131164455e5bd3c7559cea2135
#
_cell.length_a   1.000
_cell.length_b   1.000
_cell.length_c   1.000
_cell.angle_alpha   90.00
_cell.angle_beta   90.00
_cell.angle_gamma   90.00
#
_symmetry.space_group_name_H-M   'P 1'
#
loop_
_entity.id
_entity.type
_entity.pdbx_description
1 polymer ?
#
loop_
_entity_poly.entity_id
_entity_poly.type
_entity_poly.pdbx_seq_one_letter_code
_entity_poly.pdbx_strand_id
1 'polypeptide(L)'
;MNSLIQMDSDMNHTYTGFGFFDIYNKNSFKQPARTTWIDGWKIEYMAIADPSTIHKTPIVIVGGAFQNFNSYKYCVEHLFEAGPIILIDLASMGANQQIRNVDTGESAAVLELPDLSKMLGQWLDIIGIDKVSVMGMSLGSVIASSFASQRPELIDRIVLMGVMQKTRKSWRMLLEESLHLMREDR
;
A
#
# COMPACT_ATOMS: atom_id res chain seq x y z
N MET A 1 -15.21 -1.06 -24.02
CA MET A 1 -13.86 -1.55 -24.32
C MET A 1 -13.39 -2.28 -23.09
N ASN A 2 -13.18 -3.60 -23.19
CA ASN A 2 -12.80 -4.42 -22.04
C ASN A 2 -11.33 -4.15 -21.72
N SER A 3 -11.06 -3.52 -20.57
CA SER A 3 -9.72 -3.49 -19.98
C SER A 3 -9.35 -4.92 -19.61
N LEU A 4 -8.41 -5.49 -20.35
CA LEU A 4 -7.81 -6.77 -20.01
C LEU A 4 -7.00 -6.57 -18.73
N ILE A 5 -7.54 -7.04 -17.60
CA ILE A 5 -6.79 -7.26 -16.38
C ILE A 5 -5.79 -8.37 -16.71
N GLN A 6 -4.53 -8.01 -16.96
CA GLN A 6 -3.46 -8.99 -16.97
C GLN A 6 -3.25 -9.43 -15.51
N MET A 7 -4.01 -10.42 -15.11
CA MET A 7 -3.74 -11.19 -13.90
C MET A 7 -2.62 -12.18 -14.26
N ASP A 8 -1.57 -12.19 -13.48
CA ASP A 8 -0.62 -13.29 -13.51
C ASP A 8 -1.42 -14.59 -13.36
N SER A 9 -1.16 -15.60 -14.18
CA SER A 9 -1.99 -16.80 -14.38
C SER A 9 -2.22 -17.64 -13.10
N ASP A 10 -1.61 -17.27 -11.99
CA ASP A 10 -1.72 -17.95 -10.70
C ASP A 10 -2.68 -17.28 -9.71
N MET A 11 -3.34 -16.16 -10.08
CA MET A 11 -4.19 -15.36 -9.18
C MET A 11 -5.68 -15.62 -9.36
N ASN A 12 -6.12 -16.87 -9.32
CA ASN A 12 -7.53 -17.25 -9.13
C ASN A 12 -7.88 -17.44 -7.63
N HIS A 13 -7.22 -16.69 -6.76
CA HIS A 13 -7.51 -16.77 -5.32
C HIS A 13 -8.30 -15.56 -4.86
N THR A 14 -9.63 -15.67 -4.89
CA THR A 14 -10.51 -14.95 -3.97
C THR A 14 -9.96 -15.17 -2.56
N TYR A 15 -9.87 -14.10 -1.77
CA TYR A 15 -9.45 -14.18 -0.37
C TYR A 15 -10.23 -15.28 0.36
N THR A 16 -9.59 -16.40 0.62
CA THR A 16 -10.17 -17.53 1.39
C THR A 16 -9.47 -17.67 2.76
N GLY A 17 -8.65 -16.70 3.15
CA GLY A 17 -7.83 -16.75 4.37
C GLY A 17 -6.60 -17.66 4.22
N PHE A 18 -6.83 -18.94 3.94
CA PHE A 18 -5.75 -19.90 3.67
C PHE A 18 -5.30 -19.82 2.20
N GLY A 19 -4.01 -19.51 1.99
CA GLY A 19 -3.40 -19.45 0.65
C GLY A 19 -3.08 -18.04 0.15
N PHE A 20 -3.74 -17.00 0.68
CA PHE A 20 -3.39 -15.62 0.34
C PHE A 20 -2.18 -15.11 1.15
N PHE A 21 -2.05 -15.51 2.42
CA PHE A 21 -0.94 -15.11 3.28
C PHE A 21 0.16 -16.15 3.31
N ASP A 22 1.41 -15.69 3.16
CA ASP A 22 2.59 -16.49 3.44
C ASP A 22 2.79 -16.57 4.98
N ILE A 23 3.16 -17.75 5.47
CA ILE A 23 3.51 -17.89 6.87
C ILE A 23 4.81 -17.12 7.15
N TYR A 24 4.73 -16.20 8.09
CA TYR A 24 5.86 -15.34 8.44
C TYR A 24 7.06 -16.16 8.96
N ASN A 25 8.23 -15.81 8.46
CA ASN A 25 9.51 -16.33 8.93
C ASN A 25 10.63 -15.32 8.64
N LYS A 26 11.83 -15.57 9.18
CA LYS A 26 13.00 -14.68 9.03
C LYS A 26 13.42 -14.36 7.58
N ASN A 27 12.92 -15.09 6.60
CA ASN A 27 13.21 -14.88 5.19
C ASN A 27 12.05 -14.19 4.44
N SER A 28 10.91 -13.91 5.08
CA SER A 28 9.75 -13.31 4.43
C SER A 28 10.11 -12.02 3.69
N PHE A 29 10.90 -11.14 4.30
CA PHE A 29 11.35 -9.88 3.68
C PHE A 29 12.45 -10.03 2.61
N LYS A 30 12.90 -11.26 2.33
CA LYS A 30 13.82 -11.57 1.23
C LYS A 30 13.09 -12.10 0.00
N GLN A 31 11.82 -12.41 0.14
CA GLN A 31 10.98 -12.85 -0.98
C GLN A 31 10.59 -11.64 -1.85
N PRO A 32 10.41 -11.82 -3.16
CA PRO A 32 9.88 -10.77 -4.02
C PRO A 32 8.47 -10.38 -3.57
N ALA A 33 8.14 -9.11 -3.72
CA ALA A 33 6.77 -8.64 -3.54
C ALA A 33 5.86 -9.25 -4.60
N ARG A 34 4.60 -9.47 -4.23
CA ARG A 34 3.55 -9.82 -5.19
C ARG A 34 3.10 -8.57 -5.92
N THR A 35 2.59 -8.74 -7.13
CA THR A 35 2.17 -7.63 -7.99
C THR A 35 0.74 -7.84 -8.46
N THR A 36 -0.03 -6.75 -8.48
CA THR A 36 -1.35 -6.65 -9.13
C THR A 36 -1.38 -5.39 -9.98
N TRP A 37 -2.14 -5.40 -11.06
CA TRP A 37 -2.31 -4.23 -11.95
C TRP A 37 -3.73 -3.69 -11.85
N ILE A 38 -3.87 -2.36 -11.74
CA ILE A 38 -5.14 -1.65 -11.68
C ILE A 38 -5.07 -0.49 -12.68
N ASP A 39 -5.87 -0.56 -13.73
CA ASP A 39 -5.96 0.50 -14.75
C ASP A 39 -4.57 0.96 -15.26
N GLY A 40 -3.66 0.00 -15.52
CA GLY A 40 -2.30 0.26 -15.97
C GLY A 40 -1.32 0.73 -14.88
N TRP A 41 -1.74 0.75 -13.63
CA TRP A 41 -0.90 1.04 -12.47
C TRP A 41 -0.53 -0.24 -11.72
N LYS A 42 0.76 -0.39 -11.42
CA LYS A 42 1.28 -1.51 -10.63
C LYS A 42 1.04 -1.26 -9.14
N ILE A 43 0.57 -2.28 -8.46
CA ILE A 43 0.51 -2.37 -7.00
C ILE A 43 1.47 -3.47 -6.57
N GLU A 44 2.37 -3.17 -5.67
CA GLU A 44 3.23 -4.18 -5.04
C GLU A 44 2.79 -4.41 -3.60
N TYR A 45 2.79 -5.66 -3.17
CA TYR A 45 2.37 -5.99 -1.82
C TYR A 45 3.04 -7.25 -1.28
N MET A 46 3.09 -7.35 0.03
CA MET A 46 3.49 -8.53 0.77
C MET A 46 2.38 -8.89 1.75
N ALA A 47 1.90 -10.12 1.71
CA ALA A 47 0.85 -10.62 2.58
C ALA A 47 1.42 -11.73 3.47
N ILE A 48 1.53 -11.48 4.78
CA ILE A 48 2.18 -12.36 5.76
C ILE A 48 1.31 -12.54 6.99
N ALA A 49 1.38 -13.73 7.59
CA ALA A 49 0.59 -14.04 8.78
C ALA A 49 1.32 -14.96 9.75
N ASP A 50 0.92 -14.85 11.02
CA ASP A 50 1.09 -15.94 11.98
C ASP A 50 -0.07 -16.93 11.82
N PRO A 51 0.19 -18.25 11.80
CA PRO A 51 -0.85 -19.27 11.61
C PRO A 51 -2.02 -19.18 12.62
N SER A 52 -1.74 -18.73 13.84
CA SER A 52 -2.74 -18.63 14.91
C SER A 52 -3.73 -17.47 14.71
N THR A 53 -3.37 -16.48 13.87
CA THR A 53 -4.16 -15.26 13.70
C THR A 53 -4.65 -15.03 12.26
N ILE A 54 -4.37 -15.94 11.35
CA ILE A 54 -4.71 -15.83 9.92
C ILE A 54 -6.21 -15.65 9.66
N HIS A 55 -7.07 -16.05 10.60
CA HIS A 55 -8.53 -15.95 10.53
C HIS A 55 -9.07 -14.58 10.98
N LYS A 56 -8.20 -13.70 11.51
CA LYS A 56 -8.61 -12.35 11.94
C LYS A 56 -8.68 -11.39 10.77
N THR A 57 -9.32 -10.24 11.01
CA THR A 57 -9.33 -9.12 10.04
C THR A 57 -7.91 -8.70 9.70
N PRO A 58 -7.53 -8.66 8.41
CA PRO A 58 -6.19 -8.26 8.00
C PRO A 58 -5.90 -6.79 8.31
N ILE A 59 -4.62 -6.52 8.55
CA ILE A 59 -4.10 -5.17 8.75
C ILE A 59 -3.36 -4.75 7.47
N VAL A 60 -3.87 -3.75 6.78
CA VAL A 60 -3.20 -3.14 5.63
C VAL A 60 -2.34 -1.97 6.12
N ILE A 61 -1.05 -2.01 5.85
CA ILE A 61 -0.11 -0.94 6.21
C ILE A 61 0.27 -0.15 4.96
N VAL A 62 -0.08 1.14 4.97
CA VAL A 62 0.26 2.10 3.92
C VAL A 62 1.39 2.99 4.42
N GLY A 63 2.54 2.91 3.78
CA GLY A 63 3.76 3.60 4.19
C GLY A 63 3.78 5.10 3.92
N GLY A 64 4.78 5.78 4.48
CA GLY A 64 5.11 7.17 4.17
C GLY A 64 5.90 7.28 2.85
N ALA A 65 6.15 8.52 2.42
CA ALA A 65 6.75 8.84 1.12
C ALA A 65 8.09 8.14 0.81
N PHE A 66 8.89 7.82 1.82
CA PHE A 66 10.22 7.20 1.66
C PHE A 66 10.31 5.83 2.35
N GLN A 67 9.18 5.24 2.71
CA GLN A 67 9.10 3.94 3.34
C GLN A 67 8.76 2.87 2.31
N ASN A 68 9.31 1.67 2.51
CA ASN A 68 8.98 0.47 1.75
C ASN A 68 8.77 -0.71 2.71
N PHE A 69 8.53 -1.89 2.19
CA PHE A 69 8.30 -3.09 3.01
C PHE A 69 9.36 -3.32 4.09
N ASN A 70 10.65 -3.11 3.77
CA ASN A 70 11.73 -3.30 4.74
C ASN A 70 11.69 -2.33 5.93
N SER A 71 10.98 -1.21 5.80
CA SER A 71 10.78 -0.26 6.91
C SER A 71 10.01 -0.89 8.07
N TYR A 72 9.27 -1.96 7.80
CA TYR A 72 8.37 -2.62 8.77
C TYR A 72 8.88 -3.93 9.33
N LYS A 73 9.99 -4.46 8.80
CA LYS A 73 10.50 -5.81 9.13
C LYS A 73 10.72 -6.09 10.62
N TYR A 74 10.97 -5.05 11.41
CA TYR A 74 11.20 -5.20 12.85
C TYR A 74 9.95 -4.96 13.70
N CYS A 75 8.86 -4.48 13.13
CA CYS A 75 7.64 -4.20 13.88
C CYS A 75 6.48 -5.14 13.54
N VAL A 76 6.50 -5.81 12.39
CA VAL A 76 5.37 -6.66 11.96
C VAL A 76 5.07 -7.79 12.93
N GLU A 77 6.10 -8.43 13.52
CA GLU A 77 5.90 -9.52 14.49
C GLU A 77 5.06 -9.09 15.71
N HIS A 78 5.16 -7.83 16.12
CA HIS A 78 4.40 -7.28 17.24
C HIS A 78 2.93 -6.98 16.89
N LEU A 79 2.59 -7.02 15.60
CA LEU A 79 1.24 -6.75 15.10
C LEU A 79 0.46 -8.04 14.83
N PHE A 80 1.11 -9.21 14.75
CA PHE A 80 0.43 -10.47 14.41
C PHE A 80 -0.64 -10.87 15.41
N GLU A 81 -0.54 -10.47 16.68
CA GLU A 81 -1.61 -10.71 17.65
C GLU A 81 -2.94 -10.03 17.23
N ALA A 82 -2.87 -8.93 16.50
CA ALA A 82 -4.05 -8.22 16.02
C ALA A 82 -4.63 -8.82 14.73
N GLY A 83 -3.80 -9.43 13.85
CA GLY A 83 -4.24 -10.08 12.63
C GLY A 83 -3.12 -10.27 11.60
N PRO A 84 -3.41 -10.89 10.47
CA PRO A 84 -2.47 -11.00 9.34
C PRO A 84 -2.18 -9.62 8.75
N ILE A 85 -1.00 -9.48 8.14
CA ILE A 85 -0.48 -8.18 7.73
C ILE A 85 -0.31 -8.14 6.21
N ILE A 86 -0.74 -7.04 5.63
CA ILE A 86 -0.48 -6.69 4.24
C ILE A 86 0.31 -5.39 4.22
N LEU A 87 1.54 -5.45 3.73
CA LEU A 87 2.32 -4.27 3.39
C LEU A 87 2.04 -3.95 1.93
N ILE A 88 1.69 -2.71 1.61
CA ILE A 88 1.31 -2.31 0.25
C ILE A 88 2.08 -1.06 -0.18
N ASP A 89 2.66 -1.12 -1.37
CA ASP A 89 3.26 0.00 -2.08
C ASP A 89 2.41 0.29 -3.32
N LEU A 90 1.65 1.37 -3.27
CA LEU A 90 0.84 1.87 -4.37
C LEU A 90 1.72 2.44 -5.49
N ALA A 91 1.12 2.83 -6.61
CA ALA A 91 1.86 3.42 -7.73
C ALA A 91 2.78 4.57 -7.26
N SER A 92 4.05 4.53 -7.65
CA SER A 92 5.08 5.51 -7.30
C SER A 92 5.39 5.64 -5.79
N MET A 93 5.01 4.64 -4.99
CA MET A 93 5.31 4.60 -3.55
C MET A 93 6.27 3.46 -3.22
N GLY A 94 7.04 3.64 -2.16
CA GLY A 94 7.90 2.61 -1.58
C GLY A 94 8.90 2.00 -2.55
N ALA A 95 8.84 0.68 -2.73
CA ALA A 95 9.65 -0.06 -3.69
C ALA A 95 9.07 -0.04 -5.11
N ASN A 96 7.81 0.37 -5.25
CA ASN A 96 7.13 0.46 -6.53
C ASN A 96 7.63 1.67 -7.35
N GLN A 97 8.57 1.43 -8.24
CA GLN A 97 9.24 2.45 -9.05
C GLN A 97 8.51 2.77 -10.36
N GLN A 98 7.26 2.37 -10.51
CA GLN A 98 6.49 2.72 -11.70
C GLN A 98 6.22 4.23 -11.74
N ILE A 99 6.80 4.89 -12.73
CA ILE A 99 6.66 6.34 -12.93
C ILE A 99 5.68 6.70 -14.06
N ARG A 100 5.20 5.70 -14.81
CA ARG A 100 4.22 5.89 -15.90
C ARG A 100 3.22 4.75 -15.91
N ASN A 101 1.98 5.12 -16.23
CA ASN A 101 0.93 4.17 -16.54
C ASN A 101 1.30 3.38 -17.80
N VAL A 102 1.15 2.06 -17.77
CA VAL A 102 1.55 1.21 -18.92
C VAL A 102 0.55 1.27 -20.07
N ASP A 103 -0.71 1.61 -19.81
CA ASP A 103 -1.77 1.66 -20.81
C ASP A 103 -1.85 3.05 -21.47
N THR A 104 -1.74 4.12 -20.66
CA THR A 104 -1.94 5.50 -21.13
C THR A 104 -0.65 6.28 -21.33
N GLY A 105 0.48 5.83 -20.76
CA GLY A 105 1.74 6.55 -20.70
C GLY A 105 1.74 7.75 -19.73
N GLU A 106 0.64 7.99 -19.01
CA GLU A 106 0.49 9.09 -18.08
C GLU A 106 1.50 9.00 -16.92
N SER A 107 2.03 10.14 -16.50
CA SER A 107 3.00 10.20 -15.40
C SER A 107 2.34 9.95 -14.05
N ALA A 108 2.96 9.15 -13.17
CA ALA A 108 2.53 8.99 -11.80
C ALA A 108 2.55 10.31 -10.99
N ALA A 109 3.26 11.33 -11.46
CA ALA A 109 3.29 12.66 -10.84
C ALA A 109 1.93 13.39 -10.87
N VAL A 110 0.98 12.94 -11.70
CA VAL A 110 -0.39 13.48 -11.73
C VAL A 110 -1.35 12.77 -10.77
N LEU A 111 -0.95 11.64 -10.18
CA LEU A 111 -1.77 10.95 -9.20
C LEU A 111 -1.92 11.78 -7.93
N GLU A 112 -3.15 12.04 -7.58
CA GLU A 112 -3.51 12.73 -6.34
C GLU A 112 -3.82 11.72 -5.21
N LEU A 113 -3.90 12.21 -3.98
CA LEU A 113 -4.21 11.36 -2.82
C LEU A 113 -5.56 10.62 -2.95
N PRO A 114 -6.63 11.22 -3.50
CA PRO A 114 -7.87 10.50 -3.75
C PRO A 114 -7.72 9.34 -4.74
N ASP A 115 -6.83 9.46 -5.75
CA ASP A 115 -6.58 8.41 -6.73
C ASP A 115 -5.90 7.21 -6.09
N LEU A 116 -4.87 7.47 -5.25
CA LEU A 116 -4.18 6.43 -4.49
C LEU A 116 -5.13 5.72 -3.52
N SER A 117 -6.03 6.47 -2.89
CA SER A 117 -7.05 5.92 -1.98
C SER A 117 -8.06 5.05 -2.72
N LYS A 118 -8.51 5.50 -3.90
CA LYS A 118 -9.39 4.73 -4.79
C LYS A 118 -8.72 3.45 -5.27
N MET A 119 -7.45 3.54 -5.65
CA MET A 119 -6.63 2.40 -6.07
C MET A 119 -6.51 1.34 -4.97
N LEU A 120 -6.33 1.76 -3.70
CA LEU A 120 -6.35 0.86 -2.55
C LEU A 120 -7.69 0.12 -2.42
N GLY A 121 -8.82 0.83 -2.59
CA GLY A 121 -10.15 0.23 -2.56
C GLY A 121 -10.37 -0.77 -3.69
N GLN A 122 -10.01 -0.41 -4.93
CA GLN A 122 -10.10 -1.29 -6.09
C GLN A 122 -9.23 -2.56 -5.90
N TRP A 123 -8.04 -2.40 -5.32
CA TRP A 123 -7.17 -3.52 -5.02
C TRP A 123 -7.82 -4.50 -4.02
N LEU A 124 -8.43 -4.00 -2.95
CA LEU A 124 -9.15 -4.83 -1.99
C LEU A 124 -10.34 -5.57 -2.63
N ASP A 125 -11.06 -4.91 -3.54
CA ASP A 125 -12.15 -5.54 -4.29
C ASP A 125 -11.62 -6.69 -5.18
N ILE A 126 -10.48 -6.50 -5.85
CA ILE A 126 -9.84 -7.51 -6.73
C ILE A 126 -9.42 -8.75 -5.92
N ILE A 127 -8.80 -8.55 -4.76
CA ILE A 127 -8.35 -9.67 -3.92
C ILE A 127 -9.46 -10.26 -3.05
N GLY A 128 -10.64 -9.67 -3.06
CA GLY A 128 -11.83 -10.17 -2.35
C GLY A 128 -11.79 -9.97 -0.84
N ILE A 129 -11.12 -8.92 -0.36
CA ILE A 129 -11.13 -8.54 1.07
C ILE A 129 -12.22 -7.50 1.30
N ASP A 130 -13.23 -7.87 2.09
CA ASP A 130 -14.40 -7.07 2.40
C ASP A 130 -14.32 -6.33 3.75
N LYS A 131 -13.26 -6.58 4.53
CA LYS A 131 -13.03 -5.91 5.82
C LYS A 131 -11.56 -5.85 6.17
N VAL A 132 -11.05 -4.65 6.50
CA VAL A 132 -9.64 -4.42 6.87
C VAL A 132 -9.50 -3.48 8.06
N SER A 133 -8.43 -3.68 8.83
CA SER A 133 -7.86 -2.63 9.66
C SER A 133 -6.79 -1.90 8.84
N VAL A 134 -6.81 -0.58 8.79
CA VAL A 134 -5.83 0.20 8.00
C VAL A 134 -4.90 0.96 8.93
N MET A 135 -3.60 0.80 8.73
CA MET A 135 -2.56 1.55 9.42
C MET A 135 -1.81 2.43 8.43
N GLY A 136 -1.96 3.73 8.55
CA GLY A 136 -1.28 4.72 7.72
C GLY A 136 -0.15 5.43 8.46
N MET A 137 1.00 5.62 7.80
CA MET A 137 2.15 6.34 8.36
C MET A 137 2.49 7.55 7.51
N SER A 138 2.58 8.75 8.11
CA SER A 138 2.91 10.00 7.41
C SER A 138 2.00 10.22 6.19
N LEU A 139 2.52 10.20 4.95
CA LEU A 139 1.72 10.26 3.71
C LEU A 139 0.67 9.15 3.67
N GLY A 140 1.01 7.94 4.08
CA GLY A 140 0.07 6.83 4.18
C GLY A 140 -1.09 7.09 5.14
N SER A 141 -0.91 7.94 6.17
CA SER A 141 -2.02 8.36 7.04
C SER A 141 -3.06 9.20 6.31
N VAL A 142 -2.62 10.01 5.36
CA VAL A 142 -3.54 10.83 4.54
C VAL A 142 -4.30 9.94 3.56
N ILE A 143 -3.59 9.00 2.91
CA ILE A 143 -4.20 8.00 2.02
C ILE A 143 -5.20 7.13 2.78
N ALA A 144 -4.83 6.60 3.94
CA ALA A 144 -5.70 5.78 4.78
C ALA A 144 -6.96 6.54 5.24
N SER A 145 -6.80 7.82 5.60
CA SER A 145 -7.93 8.69 5.99
C SER A 145 -8.87 8.96 4.80
N SER A 146 -8.31 9.25 3.62
CA SER A 146 -9.08 9.42 2.39
C SER A 146 -9.80 8.13 2.01
N PHE A 147 -9.13 6.98 2.09
CA PHE A 147 -9.72 5.66 1.83
C PHE A 147 -10.89 5.38 2.78
N ALA A 148 -10.71 5.60 4.08
CA ALA A 148 -11.78 5.40 5.06
C ALA A 148 -13.01 6.31 4.80
N SER A 149 -12.81 7.50 4.25
CA SER A 149 -13.90 8.38 3.84
C SER A 149 -14.62 7.90 2.59
N GLN A 150 -13.90 7.28 1.64
CA GLN A 150 -14.46 6.78 0.38
C GLN A 150 -15.15 5.43 0.54
N ARG A 151 -14.61 4.55 1.38
CA ARG A 151 -15.05 3.16 1.56
C ARG A 151 -15.19 2.79 3.05
N PRO A 152 -16.02 3.51 3.82
CA PRO A 152 -16.16 3.27 5.27
C PRO A 152 -16.65 1.85 5.59
N GLU A 153 -17.40 1.23 4.68
CA GLU A 153 -17.90 -0.14 4.82
C GLU A 153 -16.78 -1.19 4.89
N LEU A 154 -15.62 -0.93 4.28
CA LEU A 154 -14.48 -1.85 4.31
C LEU A 154 -13.62 -1.70 5.58
N ILE A 155 -13.84 -0.66 6.38
CA ILE A 155 -12.98 -0.35 7.53
C ILE A 155 -13.50 -1.05 8.79
N ASP A 156 -12.65 -1.87 9.41
CA ASP A 156 -12.83 -2.37 10.77
C ASP A 156 -12.23 -1.37 11.77
N ARG A 157 -10.96 -1.02 11.58
CA ARG A 157 -10.22 -0.08 12.43
C ARG A 157 -9.28 0.77 11.58
N ILE A 158 -8.96 1.95 12.09
CA ILE A 158 -7.97 2.83 11.47
C ILE A 158 -6.96 3.31 12.52
N VAL A 159 -5.66 3.23 12.17
CA VAL A 159 -4.56 3.77 12.95
C VAL A 159 -3.81 4.76 12.08
N LEU A 160 -3.74 6.00 12.52
CA LEU A 160 -3.09 7.08 11.78
C LEU A 160 -1.89 7.60 12.57
N MET A 161 -0.70 7.49 11.99
CA MET A 161 0.56 7.90 12.61
C MET A 161 1.20 9.05 11.83
N GLY A 162 1.35 10.20 12.49
CA GLY A 162 1.96 11.38 11.87
C GLY A 162 1.07 12.06 10.83
N VAL A 163 -0.22 12.23 11.14
CA VAL A 163 -1.19 12.91 10.27
C VAL A 163 -0.82 14.38 10.12
N MET A 164 -0.63 14.84 8.89
CA MET A 164 -0.42 16.24 8.56
C MET A 164 -1.70 16.84 7.98
N GLN A 165 -2.37 17.70 8.74
CA GLN A 165 -3.50 18.48 8.21
C GLN A 165 -3.03 19.62 7.31
N LYS A 166 -1.86 20.16 7.58
CA LYS A 166 -1.29 21.32 6.87
C LYS A 166 0.22 21.22 6.86
N THR A 167 0.82 21.28 5.67
CA THR A 167 2.27 21.34 5.56
C THR A 167 2.78 22.65 6.14
N ARG A 168 3.58 22.56 7.20
CA ARG A 168 4.22 23.75 7.81
C ARG A 168 5.17 24.40 6.79
N LYS A 169 5.32 25.74 6.89
CA LYS A 169 6.21 26.50 6.01
C LYS A 169 7.64 25.92 6.00
N SER A 170 8.16 25.54 7.16
CA SER A 170 9.47 24.92 7.30
C SER A 170 9.62 23.60 6.52
N TRP A 171 8.59 22.76 6.48
CA TRP A 171 8.56 21.52 5.69
C TRP A 171 8.56 21.82 4.18
N ARG A 172 7.75 22.80 3.74
CA ARG A 172 7.74 23.19 2.33
C ARG A 172 9.11 23.70 1.89
N MET A 173 9.74 24.56 2.68
CA MET A 173 11.07 25.07 2.41
C MET A 173 12.11 23.94 2.34
N LEU A 174 12.06 22.96 3.25
CA LEU A 174 12.96 21.82 3.24
C LEU A 174 12.76 20.95 1.97
N LEU A 175 11.51 20.69 1.58
CA LEU A 175 11.22 19.93 0.35
C LEU A 175 11.64 20.69 -0.90
N GLU A 176 11.39 22.00 -0.98
CA GLU A 176 11.81 22.86 -2.09
C GLU A 176 13.34 22.88 -2.22
N GLU A 177 14.06 23.01 -1.12
CA GLU A 177 15.53 22.95 -1.09
C GLU A 177 16.05 21.58 -1.50
N SER A 178 15.47 20.50 -0.98
CA SER A 178 15.83 19.14 -1.36
C SER A 178 15.62 18.88 -2.85
N LEU A 179 14.51 19.34 -3.41
CA LEU A 179 14.21 19.23 -4.84
C LEU A 179 15.18 20.08 -5.69
N HIS A 180 15.57 21.24 -5.20
CA HIS A 180 16.55 22.11 -5.87
C HIS A 180 17.90 21.40 -5.94
N LEU A 181 18.42 20.90 -4.82
CA LEU A 181 19.66 20.16 -4.76
C LEU A 181 19.67 18.92 -5.68
N MET A 182 18.58 18.15 -5.69
CA MET A 182 18.46 17.00 -6.61
C MET A 182 18.47 17.37 -8.09
N ARG A 183 18.09 18.61 -8.44
CA ARG A 183 18.12 19.09 -9.83
C ARG A 183 19.47 19.61 -10.26
N GLU A 184 20.28 20.12 -9.33
CA GLU A 184 21.62 20.64 -9.62
C GLU A 184 22.68 19.55 -9.73
N ASP A 185 22.47 18.38 -9.11
CA ASP A 185 23.35 17.21 -9.18
C ASP A 185 23.18 16.36 -10.48
N ARG A 186 22.60 16.92 -11.56
CA ARG A 186 22.41 16.24 -12.85
C ARG A 186 23.44 16.66 -13.88
#